data_c0c78c83a147ec23a753dff4cc4fac9b
#
_entry.id   c0c78c83a147ec23a753dff4cc4fac9b
#
_cell.length_a   1.000
_cell.length_b   1.000
_cell.length_c   1.000
_cell.angle_alpha   90.00
_cell.angle_beta   90.00
_cell.angle_gamma   90.00
#
_symmetry.space_group_name_H-M   'P 1'
#
loop_
_entity.id
_entity.type
_entity.pdbx_description
1 polymer ?
#
loop_
_entity_poly.entity_id
_entity_poly.type
_entity_poly.pdbx_seq_one_letter_code
_entity_poly.pdbx_strand_id
1 'polypeptide(L)'
;AQAQAQSVSLKDKKGVSFPDSTLPVRFLTQADIQALDAVIDLADLIAFSFVRSAAEVRQAVELIGNRRNELGIVIKLETQQGFDHLADILFELMTHAPVGLMIARGDLAVECGFERLAELQEELLWLCEAAHLPVIWATQVLETLTQTGIPTRAEITDAAMAMRAECVMLNRGPHLLAAMTALVDIIKKMEHHQNKKRQLYRPLHIAEATKSLLPSGPR
;
A
#
# COMPACT_ATOMS: atom_id res chain seq x y z
N ALA A 1 4.83 -10.44 24.18
CA ALA A 1 3.42 -10.68 23.84
C ALA A 1 2.89 -11.82 24.70
N GLN A 2 1.87 -11.56 25.53
CA GLN A 2 1.17 -12.63 26.23
C GLN A 2 0.23 -13.30 25.23
N ALA A 3 0.44 -14.61 24.98
CA ALA A 3 -0.49 -15.38 24.19
C ALA A 3 -1.86 -15.40 24.89
N GLN A 4 -2.87 -14.82 24.28
CA GLN A 4 -4.22 -14.80 24.84
C GLN A 4 -4.95 -16.15 24.68
N ALA A 5 -4.35 -17.12 23.99
CA ALA A 5 -4.89 -18.45 23.79
C ALA A 5 -3.99 -19.51 24.47
N GLN A 6 -4.61 -20.54 25.08
CA GLN A 6 -3.90 -21.64 25.72
C GLN A 6 -3.11 -22.53 24.74
N SER A 7 -3.46 -22.51 23.46
CA SER A 7 -2.71 -23.16 22.38
C SER A 7 -2.88 -22.44 21.08
N VAL A 8 -1.79 -22.25 20.33
CA VAL A 8 -1.81 -21.71 18.97
C VAL A 8 -1.26 -22.76 18.03
N SER A 9 -2.04 -23.13 17.02
CA SER A 9 -1.58 -24.06 15.98
C SER A 9 -0.85 -23.28 14.91
N LEU A 10 0.46 -23.46 14.79
CA LEU A 10 1.25 -22.95 13.68
C LEU A 10 1.03 -23.82 12.46
N LYS A 11 0.65 -23.18 11.34
CA LYS A 11 0.48 -23.87 10.06
C LYS A 11 1.74 -23.71 9.23
N ASP A 12 2.11 -24.75 8.51
CA ASP A 12 3.23 -24.71 7.59
C ASP A 12 3.06 -23.60 6.53
N LYS A 13 4.14 -22.94 6.18
CA LYS A 13 4.18 -21.82 5.20
C LYS A 13 3.34 -20.58 5.59
N LYS A 14 3.04 -20.39 6.87
CA LYS A 14 2.45 -19.16 7.38
C LYS A 14 3.51 -18.29 8.02
N GLY A 15 3.45 -16.98 7.74
CA GLY A 15 4.28 -15.99 8.42
C GLY A 15 3.92 -15.90 9.90
N VAL A 16 4.91 -15.63 10.73
CA VAL A 16 4.76 -15.34 12.15
C VAL A 16 5.46 -14.02 12.42
N SER A 17 4.75 -13.05 12.97
CA SER A 17 5.30 -11.76 13.36
C SER A 17 5.80 -11.79 14.79
N PHE A 18 6.92 -11.12 15.04
CA PHE A 18 7.53 -10.94 16.35
C PHE A 18 7.81 -9.45 16.59
N PRO A 19 6.76 -8.63 16.85
CA PRO A 19 6.87 -7.16 16.89
C PRO A 19 7.94 -6.64 17.86
N ASP A 20 8.10 -7.31 19.00
CA ASP A 20 9.03 -6.92 20.06
C ASP A 20 10.43 -7.56 19.91
N SER A 21 10.75 -8.16 18.76
CA SER A 21 11.97 -8.93 18.58
C SER A 21 12.66 -8.62 17.27
N THR A 22 13.92 -8.25 17.33
CA THR A 22 14.76 -8.13 16.12
C THR A 22 15.32 -9.51 15.77
N LEU A 23 14.84 -10.08 14.68
CA LEU A 23 15.31 -11.36 14.18
C LEU A 23 16.42 -11.17 13.15
N PRO A 24 17.54 -11.91 13.25
CA PRO A 24 18.64 -11.86 12.29
C PRO A 24 18.31 -12.68 11.03
N VAL A 25 17.19 -12.38 10.40
CA VAL A 25 16.76 -13.04 9.16
C VAL A 25 17.31 -12.31 7.95
N ARG A 26 17.71 -13.05 6.93
CA ARG A 26 18.13 -12.47 5.65
C ARG A 26 16.92 -11.91 4.94
N PHE A 27 17.10 -10.79 4.25
CA PHE A 27 16.06 -10.19 3.41
C PHE A 27 15.58 -11.15 2.33
N LEU A 28 16.51 -11.76 1.59
CA LEU A 28 16.22 -12.76 0.57
C LEU A 28 16.99 -14.05 0.86
N THR A 29 16.28 -15.16 0.75
CA THR A 29 16.86 -16.50 0.83
C THR A 29 17.38 -16.93 -0.56
N GLN A 30 18.16 -18.02 -0.59
CA GLN A 30 18.57 -18.61 -1.87
C GLN A 30 17.37 -19.09 -2.71
N ALA A 31 16.30 -19.55 -2.04
CA ALA A 31 15.07 -19.95 -2.72
C ALA A 31 14.34 -18.75 -3.35
N ASP A 32 14.35 -17.58 -2.69
CA ASP A 32 13.75 -16.35 -3.24
C ASP A 32 14.53 -15.90 -4.49
N ILE A 33 15.86 -15.97 -4.46
CA ILE A 33 16.71 -15.63 -5.61
C ILE A 33 16.43 -16.58 -6.80
N GLN A 34 16.30 -17.87 -6.54
CA GLN A 34 15.95 -18.86 -7.58
C GLN A 34 14.55 -18.62 -8.15
N ALA A 35 13.58 -18.27 -7.28
CA ALA A 35 12.24 -17.91 -7.72
C ALA A 35 12.24 -16.64 -8.56
N LEU A 36 13.02 -15.63 -8.17
CA LEU A 36 13.20 -14.41 -8.96
C LEU A 36 13.77 -14.72 -10.34
N ASP A 37 14.84 -15.52 -10.43
CA ASP A 37 15.44 -15.93 -11.69
C ASP A 37 14.44 -16.65 -12.63
N ALA A 38 13.49 -17.39 -12.07
CA ALA A 38 12.47 -18.10 -12.86
C ALA A 38 11.37 -17.19 -13.42
N VAL A 39 11.11 -16.03 -12.80
CA VAL A 39 9.97 -15.17 -13.16
C VAL A 39 10.38 -13.82 -13.75
N ILE A 40 11.65 -13.44 -13.67
CA ILE A 40 12.12 -12.09 -14.02
C ILE A 40 11.82 -11.71 -15.48
N ASP A 41 11.85 -12.68 -16.38
CA ASP A 41 11.57 -12.46 -17.81
C ASP A 41 10.06 -12.49 -18.14
N LEU A 42 9.23 -12.90 -17.20
CA LEU A 42 7.79 -13.03 -17.36
C LEU A 42 6.99 -11.93 -16.66
N ALA A 43 7.58 -11.29 -15.65
CA ALA A 43 6.92 -10.30 -14.83
C ALA A 43 7.14 -8.88 -15.37
N ASP A 44 6.14 -8.02 -15.21
CA ASP A 44 6.26 -6.58 -15.45
C ASP A 44 6.63 -5.83 -14.16
N LEU A 45 6.22 -6.39 -13.01
CA LEU A 45 6.50 -5.85 -11.68
C LEU A 45 6.90 -6.97 -10.73
N ILE A 46 7.89 -6.72 -9.87
CA ILE A 46 8.27 -7.61 -8.77
C ILE A 46 8.02 -6.88 -7.44
N ALA A 47 7.28 -7.53 -6.53
CA ALA A 47 7.02 -7.00 -5.19
C ALA A 47 7.89 -7.72 -4.16
N PHE A 48 8.67 -6.95 -3.39
CA PHE A 48 9.53 -7.45 -2.33
C PHE A 48 8.85 -7.26 -0.96
N SER A 49 8.65 -8.37 -0.25
CA SER A 49 8.03 -8.38 1.08
C SER A 49 9.03 -8.10 2.20
N PHE A 50 8.53 -7.56 3.30
CA PHE A 50 9.28 -7.35 4.54
C PHE A 50 10.56 -6.52 4.40
N VAL A 51 10.54 -5.51 3.55
CA VAL A 51 11.65 -4.59 3.38
C VAL A 51 11.77 -3.70 4.63
N ARG A 52 12.98 -3.60 5.20
CA ARG A 52 13.24 -2.96 6.49
C ARG A 52 14.27 -1.84 6.42
N SER A 53 14.99 -1.71 5.30
CA SER A 53 16.07 -0.73 5.18
C SER A 53 16.40 -0.39 3.71
N ALA A 54 17.06 0.75 3.51
CA ALA A 54 17.62 1.14 2.22
C ALA A 54 18.62 0.12 1.65
N ALA A 55 19.38 -0.56 2.51
CA ALA A 55 20.32 -1.60 2.07
C ALA A 55 19.59 -2.80 1.43
N GLU A 56 18.41 -3.16 1.93
CA GLU A 56 17.58 -4.22 1.36
C GLU A 56 16.96 -3.78 0.01
N VAL A 57 16.58 -2.51 -0.12
CA VAL A 57 16.14 -1.93 -1.41
C VAL A 57 17.28 -2.01 -2.43
N ARG A 58 18.48 -1.59 -2.04
CA ARG A 58 19.67 -1.65 -2.91
C ARG A 58 19.94 -3.09 -3.36
N GLN A 59 19.86 -4.06 -2.44
CA GLN A 59 20.01 -5.48 -2.75
C GLN A 59 18.95 -5.94 -3.77
N ALA A 60 17.70 -5.53 -3.63
CA ALA A 60 16.63 -5.85 -4.59
C ALA A 60 16.91 -5.25 -5.98
N VAL A 61 17.33 -3.99 -6.04
CA VAL A 61 17.70 -3.29 -7.27
C VAL A 61 18.89 -3.98 -7.95
N GLU A 62 19.93 -4.32 -7.19
CA GLU A 62 21.13 -5.01 -7.72
C GLU A 62 20.82 -6.40 -8.26
N LEU A 63 19.90 -7.15 -7.62
CA LEU A 63 19.48 -8.47 -8.08
C LEU A 63 18.70 -8.43 -9.40
N ILE A 64 17.84 -7.43 -9.56
CA ILE A 64 17.16 -7.18 -10.84
C ILE A 64 18.20 -6.72 -11.86
N GLY A 65 19.07 -5.81 -11.47
CA GLY A 65 20.24 -5.37 -12.20
C GLY A 65 19.92 -4.97 -13.64
N ASN A 66 20.88 -5.24 -14.53
CA ASN A 66 20.76 -4.94 -15.97
C ASN A 66 19.91 -5.96 -16.74
N ARG A 67 19.30 -6.94 -16.04
CA ARG A 67 18.56 -8.01 -16.72
C ARG A 67 17.31 -7.49 -17.41
N ARG A 68 16.66 -6.47 -16.83
CA ARG A 68 15.47 -5.86 -17.40
C ARG A 68 15.27 -4.44 -16.87
N ASN A 69 15.75 -3.45 -17.60
CA ASN A 69 15.67 -2.02 -17.19
C ASN A 69 14.24 -1.47 -17.06
N GLU A 70 13.24 -2.17 -17.59
CA GLU A 70 11.84 -1.78 -17.57
C GLU A 70 11.03 -2.47 -16.45
N LEU A 71 11.66 -3.42 -15.73
CA LEU A 71 10.97 -4.16 -14.66
C LEU A 71 10.71 -3.26 -13.47
N GLY A 72 9.44 -3.14 -13.10
CA GLY A 72 9.03 -2.34 -11.94
C GLY A 72 9.33 -3.03 -10.61
N ILE A 73 9.73 -2.23 -9.62
CA ILE A 73 9.95 -2.68 -8.25
C ILE A 73 8.88 -2.12 -7.34
N VAL A 74 8.20 -2.97 -6.59
CA VAL A 74 7.28 -2.59 -5.54
C VAL A 74 7.84 -3.04 -4.20
N ILE A 75 8.06 -2.10 -3.30
CA ILE A 75 8.46 -2.39 -1.93
C ILE A 75 7.21 -2.53 -1.07
N LYS A 76 7.11 -3.64 -0.33
CA LYS A 76 6.01 -3.87 0.61
C LYS A 76 6.44 -3.47 2.01
N LEU A 77 5.73 -2.48 2.56
CA LEU A 77 5.95 -2.03 3.92
C LEU A 77 5.04 -2.81 4.87
N GLU A 78 5.66 -3.62 5.71
CA GLU A 78 4.99 -4.63 6.54
C GLU A 78 5.47 -4.61 8.00
N THR A 79 6.54 -3.86 8.32
CA THR A 79 7.18 -3.90 9.64
C THR A 79 7.36 -2.51 10.25
N GLN A 80 7.43 -2.45 11.58
CA GLN A 80 7.79 -1.23 12.31
C GLN A 80 9.16 -0.71 11.87
N GLN A 81 10.14 -1.59 11.74
CA GLN A 81 11.49 -1.21 11.32
C GLN A 81 11.50 -0.58 9.92
N GLY A 82 10.71 -1.12 8.98
CA GLY A 82 10.57 -0.53 7.64
C GLY A 82 9.96 0.87 7.69
N PHE A 83 8.98 1.08 8.57
CA PHE A 83 8.37 2.38 8.78
C PHE A 83 9.37 3.39 9.37
N ASP A 84 10.13 2.99 10.40
CA ASP A 84 11.13 3.85 11.04
C ASP A 84 12.24 4.32 10.07
N HIS A 85 12.55 3.50 9.05
CA HIS A 85 13.55 3.81 8.02
C HIS A 85 12.93 4.25 6.68
N LEU A 86 11.65 4.63 6.68
CA LEU A 86 10.90 4.89 5.45
C LEU A 86 11.55 5.94 4.55
N ALA A 87 12.06 7.03 5.12
CA ALA A 87 12.70 8.09 4.33
C ALA A 87 13.90 7.56 3.54
N ASP A 88 14.78 6.80 4.19
CA ASP A 88 15.97 6.21 3.56
C ASP A 88 15.56 5.16 2.50
N ILE A 89 14.52 4.38 2.77
CA ILE A 89 13.95 3.41 1.82
C ILE A 89 13.44 4.15 0.58
N LEU A 90 12.69 5.24 0.73
CA LEU A 90 12.16 6.01 -0.39
C LEU A 90 13.27 6.67 -1.20
N PHE A 91 14.29 7.24 -0.57
CA PHE A 91 15.44 7.82 -1.28
C PHE A 91 16.18 6.78 -2.11
N GLU A 92 16.42 5.60 -1.56
CA GLU A 92 17.07 4.51 -2.31
C GLU A 92 16.17 4.01 -3.44
N LEU A 93 14.87 3.84 -3.19
CA LEU A 93 13.91 3.37 -4.18
C LEU A 93 13.81 4.34 -5.39
N MET A 94 13.89 5.65 -5.15
CA MET A 94 13.84 6.68 -6.19
C MET A 94 15.07 6.66 -7.13
N THR A 95 16.12 5.91 -6.81
CA THR A 95 17.28 5.72 -7.72
C THR A 95 16.97 4.77 -8.87
N HIS A 96 15.85 4.04 -8.80
CA HIS A 96 15.37 3.11 -9.82
C HIS A 96 14.01 3.57 -10.37
N ALA A 97 13.65 3.15 -11.58
CA ALA A 97 12.35 3.39 -12.20
C ALA A 97 12.02 2.26 -13.20
N PRO A 98 10.77 1.80 -13.25
CA PRO A 98 9.61 2.22 -12.46
C PRO A 98 9.57 1.62 -11.04
N VAL A 99 9.09 2.37 -10.08
CA VAL A 99 9.00 1.94 -8.67
C VAL A 99 7.69 2.32 -8.01
N GLY A 100 7.31 1.61 -6.94
CA GLY A 100 6.13 1.89 -6.15
C GLY A 100 6.23 1.33 -4.73
N LEU A 101 5.31 1.71 -3.87
CA LEU A 101 5.22 1.23 -2.50
C LEU A 101 3.86 0.57 -2.26
N MET A 102 3.84 -0.58 -1.59
CA MET A 102 2.61 -1.23 -1.13
C MET A 102 2.48 -1.11 0.39
N ILE A 103 1.37 -0.56 0.83
CA ILE A 103 0.99 -0.57 2.25
C ILE A 103 0.32 -1.90 2.54
N ALA A 104 1.06 -2.85 3.11
CA ALA A 104 0.56 -4.17 3.48
C ALA A 104 -0.05 -4.12 4.89
N ARG A 105 -1.25 -3.57 4.98
CA ARG A 105 -1.91 -3.14 6.21
C ARG A 105 -2.13 -4.25 7.23
N GLY A 106 -2.34 -5.49 6.77
CA GLY A 106 -2.54 -6.63 7.66
C GLY A 106 -1.34 -6.89 8.56
N ASP A 107 -0.16 -7.06 7.97
CA ASP A 107 1.08 -7.30 8.72
C ASP A 107 1.53 -6.03 9.44
N LEU A 108 1.41 -4.86 8.82
CA LEU A 108 1.77 -3.58 9.44
C LEU A 108 0.97 -3.31 10.72
N ALA A 109 -0.33 -3.63 10.74
CA ALA A 109 -1.16 -3.47 11.94
C ALA A 109 -0.75 -4.41 13.07
N VAL A 110 -0.30 -5.62 12.76
CA VAL A 110 0.21 -6.58 13.75
C VAL A 110 1.56 -6.11 14.32
N GLU A 111 2.42 -5.57 13.48
CA GLU A 111 3.77 -5.11 13.85
C GLU A 111 3.75 -3.79 14.66
N CYS A 112 2.91 -2.83 14.26
CA CYS A 112 2.91 -1.48 14.82
C CYS A 112 1.80 -1.22 15.84
N GLY A 113 0.81 -2.09 15.94
CA GLY A 113 -0.41 -1.91 16.69
C GLY A 113 -1.57 -1.39 15.83
N PHE A 114 -2.76 -1.95 16.06
CA PHE A 114 -3.97 -1.61 15.28
C PHE A 114 -4.38 -0.15 15.45
N GLU A 115 -4.18 0.41 16.64
CA GLU A 115 -4.49 1.80 16.98
C GLU A 115 -3.65 2.81 16.21
N ARG A 116 -2.44 2.42 15.80
CA ARG A 116 -1.54 3.27 15.03
C ARG A 116 -1.76 3.21 13.51
N LEU A 117 -2.45 2.20 13.03
CA LEU A 117 -2.54 1.93 11.60
C LEU A 117 -3.06 3.14 10.79
N ALA A 118 -4.03 3.88 11.33
CA ALA A 118 -4.59 5.03 10.64
C ALA A 118 -3.56 6.16 10.45
N GLU A 119 -2.79 6.47 11.50
CA GLU A 119 -1.73 7.49 11.42
C GLU A 119 -0.63 7.07 10.45
N LEU A 120 -0.19 5.79 10.52
CA LEU A 120 0.86 5.26 9.64
C LEU A 120 0.46 5.33 8.16
N GLN A 121 -0.79 5.00 7.85
CA GLN A 121 -1.33 5.12 6.49
C GLN A 121 -1.27 6.56 5.98
N GLU A 122 -1.61 7.56 6.83
CA GLU A 122 -1.53 8.96 6.46
C GLU A 122 -0.09 9.40 6.14
N GLU A 123 0.86 9.08 7.02
CA GLU A 123 2.26 9.42 6.84
C GLU A 123 2.85 8.77 5.58
N LEU A 124 2.54 7.50 5.34
CA LEU A 124 2.94 6.78 4.14
C LEU A 124 2.43 7.45 2.86
N LEU A 125 1.14 7.81 2.84
CA LEU A 125 0.54 8.49 1.70
C LEU A 125 1.21 9.86 1.44
N TRP A 126 1.47 10.64 2.50
CA TRP A 126 2.10 11.96 2.34
C TRP A 126 3.54 11.87 1.86
N LEU A 127 4.34 10.95 2.42
CA LEU A 127 5.73 10.77 2.03
C LEU A 127 5.85 10.24 0.60
N CYS A 128 5.00 9.27 0.22
CA CYS A 128 4.98 8.77 -1.16
C CYS A 128 4.50 9.84 -2.15
N GLU A 129 3.53 10.70 -1.77
CA GLU A 129 3.15 11.84 -2.61
C GLU A 129 4.30 12.82 -2.80
N ALA A 130 5.01 13.17 -1.73
CA ALA A 130 6.17 14.04 -1.78
C ALA A 130 7.31 13.47 -2.64
N ALA A 131 7.48 12.15 -2.61
CA ALA A 131 8.47 11.42 -3.42
C ALA A 131 7.98 11.10 -4.85
N HIS A 132 6.74 11.46 -5.22
CA HIS A 132 6.11 11.11 -6.49
C HIS A 132 6.05 9.59 -6.76
N LEU A 133 5.90 8.79 -5.72
CA LEU A 133 5.81 7.33 -5.80
C LEU A 133 4.36 6.85 -5.75
N PRO A 134 3.94 5.99 -6.68
CA PRO A 134 2.63 5.37 -6.63
C PRO A 134 2.52 4.42 -5.42
N VAL A 135 1.34 4.40 -4.83
CA VAL A 135 1.01 3.58 -3.67
C VAL A 135 -0.03 2.53 -4.05
N ILE A 136 0.20 1.30 -3.60
CA ILE A 136 -0.79 0.22 -3.64
C ILE A 136 -1.38 0.07 -2.24
N TRP A 137 -2.69 0.34 -2.11
CA TRP A 137 -3.46 0.11 -0.91
C TRP A 137 -3.85 -1.36 -0.83
N ALA A 138 -3.28 -2.10 0.10
CA ALA A 138 -3.38 -3.55 0.09
C ALA A 138 -3.90 -4.12 1.39
N THR A 139 -4.33 -5.38 1.28
CA THR A 139 -4.86 -6.28 2.30
C THR A 139 -6.22 -5.85 2.89
N GLN A 140 -7.12 -6.83 3.02
CA GLN A 140 -8.42 -6.73 3.70
C GLN A 140 -9.38 -5.63 3.16
N VAL A 141 -9.19 -5.15 1.93
CA VAL A 141 -10.12 -4.23 1.29
C VAL A 141 -11.35 -4.99 0.83
N LEU A 142 -12.52 -4.63 1.36
CA LEU A 142 -13.80 -5.30 1.08
C LEU A 142 -13.73 -6.83 1.25
N GLU A 143 -12.98 -7.31 2.25
CA GLU A 143 -12.73 -8.73 2.44
C GLU A 143 -14.00 -9.50 2.78
N THR A 144 -14.84 -8.98 3.70
CA THR A 144 -16.10 -9.63 4.06
C THR A 144 -17.05 -9.66 2.85
N LEU A 145 -17.14 -8.57 2.10
CA LEU A 145 -17.90 -8.55 0.85
C LEU A 145 -17.39 -9.61 -0.14
N THR A 146 -16.07 -9.70 -0.31
CA THR A 146 -15.46 -10.67 -1.23
C THR A 146 -15.73 -12.12 -0.83
N GLN A 147 -15.76 -12.41 0.46
CA GLN A 147 -15.97 -13.76 1.00
C GLN A 147 -17.46 -14.13 1.14
N THR A 148 -18.30 -13.20 1.58
CA THR A 148 -19.70 -13.50 1.98
C THR A 148 -20.77 -12.89 1.07
N GLY A 149 -20.40 -11.94 0.22
CA GLY A 149 -21.32 -11.17 -0.62
C GLY A 149 -22.00 -9.99 0.09
N ILE A 150 -21.73 -9.76 1.38
CA ILE A 150 -22.34 -8.68 2.16
C ILE A 150 -21.23 -7.86 2.82
N PRO A 151 -21.12 -6.54 2.54
CA PRO A 151 -20.08 -5.71 3.13
C PRO A 151 -20.44 -5.29 4.57
N THR A 152 -19.41 -5.01 5.35
CA THR A 152 -19.55 -4.27 6.60
C THR A 152 -19.45 -2.76 6.35
N ARG A 153 -20.02 -1.95 7.26
CA ARG A 153 -19.88 -0.48 7.16
C ARG A 153 -18.43 -0.02 7.28
N ALA A 154 -17.63 -0.71 8.10
CA ALA A 154 -16.21 -0.41 8.27
C ALA A 154 -15.43 -0.60 6.95
N GLU A 155 -15.69 -1.71 6.22
CA GLU A 155 -15.04 -1.97 4.93
C GLU A 155 -15.39 -0.94 3.86
N ILE A 156 -16.63 -0.44 3.86
CA ILE A 156 -17.03 0.62 2.93
C ILE A 156 -16.26 1.92 3.20
N THR A 157 -16.10 2.27 4.48
CA THR A 157 -15.33 3.46 4.88
C THR A 157 -13.83 3.29 4.55
N ASP A 158 -13.28 2.10 4.80
CA ASP A 158 -11.90 1.77 4.45
C ASP A 158 -11.67 1.82 2.92
N ALA A 159 -12.60 1.26 2.14
CA ALA A 159 -12.56 1.33 0.69
C ALA A 159 -12.62 2.78 0.15
N ALA A 160 -13.35 3.66 0.84
CA ALA A 160 -13.38 5.09 0.51
C ALA A 160 -12.02 5.75 0.77
N MET A 161 -11.30 5.36 1.81
CA MET A 161 -9.93 5.84 2.07
C MET A 161 -8.92 5.34 1.03
N ALA A 162 -9.13 4.14 0.50
CA ALA A 162 -8.25 3.52 -0.49
C ALA A 162 -8.17 4.32 -1.81
N MET A 163 -9.14 5.17 -2.13
CA MET A 163 -9.09 6.04 -3.31
C MET A 163 -7.91 7.03 -3.32
N ARG A 164 -7.28 7.24 -2.19
CA ARG A 164 -6.11 8.12 -2.05
C ARG A 164 -4.83 7.50 -2.59
N ALA A 165 -4.83 6.20 -2.83
CA ALA A 165 -3.75 5.47 -3.48
C ALA A 165 -3.99 5.35 -4.99
N GLU A 166 -2.94 5.10 -5.75
CA GLU A 166 -3.00 4.92 -7.21
C GLU A 166 -3.52 3.54 -7.60
N CYS A 167 -3.41 2.55 -6.70
CA CYS A 167 -3.88 1.19 -6.91
C CYS A 167 -4.48 0.61 -5.62
N VAL A 168 -5.52 -0.21 -5.78
CA VAL A 168 -6.17 -0.93 -4.67
C VAL A 168 -6.13 -2.42 -4.96
N MET A 169 -5.60 -3.20 -4.01
CA MET A 169 -5.57 -4.65 -4.11
C MET A 169 -6.78 -5.25 -3.39
N LEU A 170 -7.60 -6.00 -4.12
CA LEU A 170 -8.67 -6.81 -3.56
C LEU A 170 -8.21 -8.25 -3.31
N ASN A 171 -8.72 -8.87 -2.26
CA ASN A 171 -8.49 -10.28 -1.99
C ASN A 171 -9.32 -11.17 -2.94
N ARG A 172 -8.85 -12.39 -3.16
CA ARG A 172 -9.61 -13.43 -3.88
C ARG A 172 -10.82 -13.87 -3.06
N GLY A 173 -11.91 -14.21 -3.73
CA GLY A 173 -13.11 -14.76 -3.09
C GLY A 173 -14.24 -14.97 -4.09
N PRO A 174 -15.30 -15.68 -3.70
CA PRO A 174 -16.41 -16.01 -4.60
C PRO A 174 -17.18 -14.76 -5.08
N HIS A 175 -17.15 -13.67 -4.34
CA HIS A 175 -17.84 -12.42 -4.67
C HIS A 175 -16.91 -11.31 -5.15
N LEU A 176 -15.74 -11.65 -5.72
CA LEU A 176 -14.74 -10.66 -6.16
C LEU A 176 -15.32 -9.64 -7.16
N LEU A 177 -16.13 -10.06 -8.11
CA LEU A 177 -16.75 -9.13 -9.08
C LEU A 177 -17.70 -8.13 -8.41
N ALA A 178 -18.45 -8.56 -7.40
CA ALA A 178 -19.29 -7.66 -6.60
C ALA A 178 -18.45 -6.65 -5.82
N ALA A 179 -17.34 -7.09 -5.23
CA ALA A 179 -16.40 -6.21 -4.53
C ALA A 179 -15.74 -5.20 -5.48
N MET A 180 -15.35 -5.62 -6.69
CA MET A 180 -14.81 -4.71 -7.71
C MET A 180 -15.84 -3.65 -8.11
N THR A 181 -17.08 -4.05 -8.35
CA THR A 181 -18.16 -3.12 -8.70
C THR A 181 -18.40 -2.12 -7.58
N ALA A 182 -18.51 -2.60 -6.34
CA ALA A 182 -18.70 -1.74 -5.17
C ALA A 182 -17.54 -0.76 -4.99
N LEU A 183 -16.27 -1.22 -5.15
CA LEU A 183 -15.10 -0.36 -5.06
C LEU A 183 -15.12 0.75 -6.11
N VAL A 184 -15.42 0.42 -7.36
CA VAL A 184 -15.53 1.41 -8.45
C VAL A 184 -16.60 2.45 -8.15
N ASP A 185 -17.75 2.03 -7.65
CA ASP A 185 -18.84 2.94 -7.28
C ASP A 185 -18.48 3.85 -6.11
N ILE A 186 -17.78 3.32 -5.11
CA ILE A 186 -17.27 4.10 -3.98
C ILE A 186 -16.27 5.15 -4.46
N ILE A 187 -15.28 4.75 -5.26
CA ILE A 187 -14.26 5.65 -5.78
C ILE A 187 -14.90 6.78 -6.59
N LYS A 188 -15.78 6.46 -7.53
CA LYS A 188 -16.50 7.48 -8.33
C LYS A 188 -17.27 8.49 -7.48
N LYS A 189 -17.90 8.05 -6.39
CA LYS A 189 -18.61 8.95 -5.48
C LYS A 189 -17.66 9.82 -4.67
N MET A 190 -16.49 9.29 -4.32
CA MET A 190 -15.49 10.00 -3.52
C MET A 190 -14.63 10.98 -4.35
N GLU A 191 -14.49 10.79 -5.67
CA GLU A 191 -13.74 11.68 -6.56
C GLU A 191 -14.14 13.16 -6.45
N HIS A 192 -15.40 13.43 -6.13
CA HIS A 192 -15.90 14.81 -5.93
C HIS A 192 -15.55 15.41 -4.56
N HIS A 193 -15.03 14.60 -3.63
CA HIS A 193 -14.70 15.01 -2.28
C HIS A 193 -13.20 15.06 -2.00
N GLN A 194 -12.43 14.26 -2.73
CA GLN A 194 -10.99 14.16 -2.57
C GLN A 194 -10.30 14.03 -3.93
N ASN A 195 -9.15 14.66 -4.09
CA ASN A 195 -8.28 14.43 -5.24
C ASN A 195 -6.99 13.79 -4.76
N LYS A 196 -6.84 12.48 -4.99
CA LYS A 196 -5.72 11.69 -4.49
C LYS A 196 -5.54 11.85 -2.97
N LYS A 197 -4.41 12.34 -2.55
CA LYS A 197 -4.04 12.49 -1.13
C LYS A 197 -4.51 13.81 -0.50
N ARG A 198 -5.15 14.70 -1.28
CA ARG A 198 -5.61 16.02 -0.81
C ARG A 198 -7.12 16.12 -0.82
N GLN A 199 -7.66 16.83 0.19
CA GLN A 199 -9.06 17.21 0.18
C GLN A 199 -9.32 18.24 -0.91
N LEU A 200 -10.35 18.02 -1.71
CA LEU A 200 -10.85 19.04 -2.64
C LEU A 200 -11.74 20.01 -1.86
N TYR A 201 -11.27 21.22 -1.72
CA TYR A 201 -12.13 22.31 -1.25
C TYR A 201 -12.98 22.76 -2.43
N ARG A 202 -14.29 22.43 -2.39
CA ARG A 202 -15.23 23.03 -3.35
C ARG A 202 -15.25 24.55 -3.15
N PRO A 203 -15.55 25.32 -4.22
CA PRO A 203 -15.70 26.77 -4.11
C PRO A 203 -16.68 27.10 -2.99
N LEU A 204 -16.28 28.04 -2.13
CA LEU A 204 -17.18 28.56 -1.10
C LEU A 204 -18.27 29.39 -1.77
N HIS A 205 -19.49 29.40 -1.21
CA HIS A 205 -20.57 30.25 -1.72
C HIS A 205 -20.18 31.73 -1.86
N ILE A 206 -19.33 32.23 -0.95
CA ILE A 206 -18.76 33.56 -1.04
C ILE A 206 -17.92 33.73 -2.31
N ALA A 207 -17.12 32.74 -2.71
CA ALA A 207 -16.32 32.78 -3.93
C ALA A 207 -17.17 32.71 -5.20
N GLU A 208 -18.30 31.99 -5.16
CA GLU A 208 -19.28 31.96 -6.28
C GLU A 208 -20.01 33.28 -6.43
N ALA A 209 -20.42 33.88 -5.31
CA ALA A 209 -21.04 35.22 -5.31
C ALA A 209 -20.07 36.29 -5.83
N THR A 210 -18.77 36.16 -5.55
CA THR A 210 -17.75 37.12 -5.99
C THR A 210 -17.43 36.95 -7.48
N LYS A 211 -17.64 35.79 -8.09
CA LYS A 211 -17.46 35.56 -9.53
C LYS A 211 -18.28 36.51 -10.41
N SER A 212 -19.48 36.91 -9.95
CA SER A 212 -20.32 37.85 -10.65
C SER A 212 -19.81 39.30 -10.60
N LEU A 213 -18.87 39.60 -9.71
CA LEU A 213 -18.25 40.91 -9.54
C LEU A 213 -16.91 41.06 -10.27
N LEU A 214 -16.36 39.98 -10.79
CA LEU A 214 -15.13 40.02 -11.56
C LEU A 214 -15.43 40.35 -13.04
N PRO A 215 -14.72 41.30 -13.65
CA PRO A 215 -14.86 41.55 -15.07
C PRO A 215 -14.53 40.29 -15.86
N SER A 216 -15.37 39.94 -16.82
CA SER A 216 -15.15 38.84 -17.75
C SER A 216 -13.85 39.10 -18.50
N GLY A 217 -12.77 38.43 -18.06
CA GLY A 217 -11.49 38.46 -18.74
C GLY A 217 -11.59 37.95 -20.16
N PRO A 218 -10.71 38.37 -21.07
CA PRO A 218 -10.71 37.91 -22.45
C PRO A 218 -10.57 36.37 -22.50
N ARG A 219 -11.37 35.77 -23.37
CA ARG A 219 -11.34 34.31 -23.67
C ARG A 219 -10.10 33.96 -24.46
#